data_90ccf69db9e757397f695e377ad7c191
#
_entry.id   90ccf69db9e757397f695e377ad7c191
#
_cell.length_a   1.000
_cell.length_b   1.000
_cell.length_c   1.000
_cell.angle_alpha   90.00
_cell.angle_beta   90.00
_cell.angle_gamma   90.00
#
_symmetry.space_group_name_H-M   'P 1'
#
loop_
_entity.id
_entity.type
_entity.pdbx_description
1 polymer ?
#
loop_
_entity_poly.entity_id
_entity_poly.type
_entity_poly.pdbx_seq_one_letter_code
_entity_poly.pdbx_strand_id
1 'polypeptide(L)'
;MRINLEPVGIIKKAGKCSEVLIYSEFEQLIKNIVSKLGKNEVTGRNLLIIHKNKLNNDIHQVQITKTNLIDWAGNILRVGKIDANDDSVLDVRLE
;
A
#
# COMPACT_ATOMS: atom_id res chain seq x y z
N MET A 1 -7.80 15.79 20.02
CA MET A 1 -7.34 15.65 18.62
C MET A 1 -7.88 14.34 18.06
N ARG A 2 -8.56 14.41 16.94
CA ARG A 2 -9.01 13.19 16.27
C ARG A 2 -7.98 12.75 15.24
N ILE A 3 -7.56 11.51 15.35
CA ILE A 3 -6.76 10.88 14.30
C ILE A 3 -7.74 10.25 13.32
N ASN A 4 -7.73 10.75 12.10
CA ASN A 4 -8.57 10.17 11.05
C ASN A 4 -7.80 9.07 10.35
N LEU A 5 -8.23 7.82 10.55
CA LEU A 5 -7.65 6.65 9.93
C LEU A 5 -8.46 6.23 8.70
N GLU A 6 -8.75 7.18 7.83
CA GLU A 6 -9.49 6.90 6.60
C GLU A 6 -8.64 6.05 5.65
N PRO A 7 -9.15 4.89 5.22
CA PRO A 7 -8.38 4.03 4.32
C PRO A 7 -8.19 4.67 2.94
N VAL A 8 -6.99 4.54 2.40
CA VAL A 8 -6.68 4.99 1.03
C VAL A 8 -6.70 3.84 0.04
N GLY A 9 -6.81 2.61 0.53
CA GLY A 9 -6.81 1.43 -0.33
C GLY A 9 -7.03 0.16 0.45
N ILE A 10 -6.80 -0.96 -0.22
CA ILE A 10 -7.02 -2.29 0.34
C ILE A 10 -5.94 -3.24 -0.19
N ILE A 11 -5.53 -4.20 0.64
CA ILE A 11 -4.57 -5.24 0.26
C ILE A 11 -5.34 -6.48 -0.18
N LYS A 12 -4.94 -7.06 -1.33
CA LYS A 12 -5.49 -8.32 -1.83
C LYS A 12 -4.36 -9.32 -2.08
N LYS A 13 -4.55 -10.55 -1.68
CA LYS A 13 -3.63 -11.63 -2.04
C LYS A 13 -3.83 -11.99 -3.50
N ALA A 14 -2.72 -12.18 -4.22
CA ALA A 14 -2.72 -12.49 -5.65
C ALA A 14 -1.67 -13.56 -5.93
N GLY A 15 -1.92 -14.78 -5.50
CA GLY A 15 -1.00 -15.89 -5.70
C GLY A 15 0.28 -15.72 -4.90
N LYS A 16 1.42 -15.60 -5.59
CA LYS A 16 2.74 -15.47 -4.95
C LYS A 16 3.08 -14.05 -4.54
N CYS A 17 2.23 -13.08 -4.86
CA CYS A 17 2.43 -11.69 -4.51
C CYS A 17 1.18 -11.10 -3.89
N SER A 18 1.23 -9.83 -3.55
CA SER A 18 0.06 -9.09 -3.06
C SER A 18 -0.18 -7.90 -3.96
N GLU A 19 -1.41 -7.44 -4.00
CA GLU A 19 -1.79 -6.23 -4.72
C GLU A 19 -2.33 -5.21 -3.73
N VAL A 20 -1.85 -3.97 -3.86
CA VAL A 20 -2.36 -2.84 -3.09
C VAL A 20 -3.20 -2.01 -4.04
N LEU A 21 -4.52 -2.07 -3.88
CA LEU A 21 -5.46 -1.28 -4.66
C LEU A 21 -5.64 0.06 -3.95
N ILE A 22 -5.23 1.13 -4.60
CA ILE A 22 -5.43 2.48 -4.08
C ILE A 22 -6.72 3.03 -4.66
N TYR A 23 -7.61 3.53 -3.82
CA TYR A 23 -8.87 4.10 -4.29
C TYR A 23 -8.61 5.30 -5.19
N SER A 24 -9.46 5.49 -6.20
CA SER A 24 -9.28 6.54 -7.21
C SER A 24 -9.16 7.95 -6.61
N GLU A 25 -9.81 8.18 -5.48
CA GLU A 25 -9.74 9.45 -4.76
C GLU A 25 -8.32 9.76 -4.27
N PHE A 26 -7.48 8.74 -4.14
CA PHE A 26 -6.11 8.87 -3.62
C PHE A 26 -5.06 8.51 -4.66
N GLU A 27 -5.38 8.54 -5.94
CA GLU A 27 -4.43 8.18 -7.00
C GLU A 27 -3.17 9.05 -6.99
N GLN A 28 -3.24 10.23 -6.41
CA GLN A 28 -2.09 11.11 -6.28
C GLN A 28 -0.98 10.46 -5.44
N LEU A 29 -1.34 9.57 -4.53
CA LEU A 29 -0.38 8.82 -3.74
C LEU A 29 0.55 7.99 -4.63
N ILE A 30 -0.03 7.31 -5.62
CA ILE A 30 0.75 6.51 -6.59
C ILE A 30 1.61 7.44 -7.45
N LYS A 31 1.04 8.54 -7.94
CA LYS A 31 1.76 9.50 -8.76
C LYS A 31 2.96 10.08 -8.03
N ASN A 32 2.81 10.36 -6.73
CA ASN A 32 3.90 10.87 -5.92
C ASN A 32 5.02 9.85 -5.75
N ILE A 33 4.68 8.57 -5.59
CA ILE A 33 5.67 7.51 -5.48
C ILE A 33 6.42 7.36 -6.81
N VAL A 34 5.70 7.28 -7.90
CA VAL A 34 6.28 7.06 -9.23
C VAL A 34 7.12 8.27 -9.68
N SER A 35 6.69 9.49 -9.36
CA SER A 35 7.38 10.70 -9.80
C SER A 35 8.71 10.94 -9.10
N LYS A 36 8.88 10.44 -7.88
CA LYS A 36 10.13 10.57 -7.12
C LYS A 36 11.25 9.69 -7.67
N LEU A 37 10.88 8.67 -8.43
CA LEU A 37 11.83 7.71 -8.99
C LEU A 37 11.67 7.74 -10.50
N GLY A 38 12.76 7.70 -11.24
CA GLY A 38 12.69 7.51 -12.67
C GLY A 38 11.98 6.20 -13.02
N LYS A 39 11.46 6.07 -14.23
CA LYS A 39 10.72 4.87 -14.65
C LYS A 39 11.50 3.57 -14.42
N ASN A 40 12.83 3.64 -14.47
CA ASN A 40 13.68 2.47 -14.32
C ASN A 40 14.02 2.18 -12.85
N GLU A 41 13.64 3.05 -11.92
CA GLU A 41 14.01 2.93 -10.51
C GLU A 41 12.85 2.56 -9.59
N VAL A 42 11.62 2.56 -10.12
CA VAL A 42 10.43 2.30 -9.29
C VAL A 42 10.33 0.82 -8.90
N THR A 43 10.54 -0.07 -9.88
CA THR A 43 10.48 -1.51 -9.61
C THR A 43 11.66 -1.96 -8.78
N GLY A 44 11.41 -2.85 -7.85
CA GLY A 44 12.44 -3.36 -6.95
C GLY A 44 12.71 -2.49 -5.74
N ARG A 45 12.13 -1.27 -5.68
CA ARG A 45 12.27 -0.41 -4.51
C ARG A 45 11.40 -0.88 -3.38
N ASN A 46 11.87 -0.65 -2.17
CA ASN A 46 11.12 -1.02 -0.98
C ASN A 46 10.06 0.02 -0.65
N LEU A 47 8.90 -0.49 -0.26
CA LEU A 47 7.77 0.33 0.18
C LEU A 47 7.44 -0.03 1.62
N LEU A 48 6.98 0.95 2.36
CA LEU A 48 6.37 0.76 3.67
C LEU A 48 4.87 0.89 3.50
N ILE A 49 4.16 -0.20 3.78
CA ILE A 49 2.70 -0.24 3.70
C ILE A 49 2.16 -0.16 5.12
N ILE A 50 1.42 0.88 5.40
CA ILE A 50 0.77 1.07 6.71
C ILE A 50 -0.67 0.59 6.56
N HIS A 51 -1.01 -0.47 7.28
CA HIS A 51 -2.31 -1.13 7.11
C HIS A 51 -2.85 -1.63 8.43
N LYS A 52 -4.12 -1.96 8.45
CA LYS A 52 -4.78 -2.56 9.61
C LYS A 52 -5.86 -3.52 9.15
N ASN A 53 -6.18 -4.49 10.01
CA ASN A 53 -7.28 -5.39 9.74
C ASN A 53 -8.60 -4.59 9.67
N LYS A 54 -9.38 -4.84 8.64
CA LYS A 54 -10.60 -4.11 8.35
C LYS A 54 -11.64 -4.23 9.48
N LEU A 55 -11.64 -5.35 10.18
CA LEU A 55 -12.61 -5.62 11.25
C LEU A 55 -12.16 -5.07 12.60
N ASN A 56 -10.94 -4.59 12.70
CA ASN A 56 -10.38 -4.11 13.96
C ASN A 56 -10.29 -2.58 13.95
N ASN A 57 -11.02 -1.95 14.87
CA ASN A 57 -11.03 -0.49 14.99
C ASN A 57 -9.98 0.04 15.97
N ASP A 58 -9.18 -0.85 16.56
CA ASP A 58 -8.16 -0.45 17.51
C ASP A 58 -6.95 0.13 16.79
N ILE A 59 -6.64 1.39 17.06
CA ILE A 59 -5.50 2.09 16.48
C ILE A 59 -4.17 1.38 16.81
N HIS A 60 -4.11 0.62 17.92
CA HIS A 60 -2.92 -0.11 18.31
C HIS A 60 -2.67 -1.35 17.45
N GLN A 61 -3.61 -1.69 16.57
CA GLN A 61 -3.48 -2.82 15.65
C GLN A 61 -2.98 -2.42 14.26
N VAL A 62 -2.57 -1.17 14.10
CA VAL A 62 -1.96 -0.71 12.86
C VAL A 62 -0.59 -1.38 12.69
N GLN A 63 -0.35 -1.91 11.50
CA GLN A 63 0.90 -2.59 11.16
C GLN A 63 1.65 -1.82 10.09
N ILE A 64 2.96 -1.94 10.11
CA ILE A 64 3.83 -1.41 9.05
C ILE A 64 4.58 -2.58 8.46
N THR A 65 4.34 -2.85 7.18
CA THR A 65 4.99 -3.95 6.46
C THR A 65 5.90 -3.39 5.38
N LYS A 66 7.16 -3.82 5.41
CA LYS A 66 8.12 -3.50 4.36
C LYS A 66 8.02 -4.55 3.27
N THR A 67 7.85 -4.10 2.03
CA THR A 67 7.79 -4.99 0.87
C THR A 67 8.41 -4.29 -0.34
N ASN A 68 8.66 -5.04 -1.39
CA ASN A 68 9.23 -4.47 -2.61
C ASN A 68 8.16 -4.26 -3.65
N LEU A 69 8.29 -3.21 -4.43
CA LEU A 69 7.40 -2.95 -5.56
C LEU A 69 7.85 -3.78 -6.76
N ILE A 70 6.96 -4.63 -7.25
CA ILE A 70 7.23 -5.48 -8.42
C ILE A 70 6.87 -4.71 -9.68
N ASP A 71 5.65 -4.21 -9.77
CA ASP A 71 5.20 -3.34 -10.85
C ASP A 71 3.94 -2.60 -10.43
N TRP A 72 3.42 -1.76 -11.30
CA TRP A 72 2.15 -1.10 -11.05
C TRP A 72 1.40 -0.91 -12.36
N ALA A 73 0.07 -0.83 -12.27
CA ALA A 73 -0.80 -0.55 -13.39
C ALA A 73 -1.99 0.27 -12.89
N GLY A 74 -2.14 1.49 -13.41
CA GLY A 74 -3.18 2.37 -12.93
C GLY A 74 -3.06 2.67 -11.45
N ASN A 75 -4.06 2.29 -10.68
CA ASN A 75 -4.11 2.49 -9.23
C ASN A 75 -3.81 1.21 -8.43
N ILE A 76 -3.23 0.21 -9.07
CA ILE A 76 -2.85 -1.04 -8.43
C ILE A 76 -1.33 -1.14 -8.36
N LEU A 77 -0.81 -1.34 -7.14
CA LEU A 77 0.60 -1.62 -6.91
C LEU A 77 0.76 -3.12 -6.67
N ARG A 78 1.54 -3.80 -7.49
CA ARG A 78 1.88 -5.20 -7.24
C ARG A 78 3.16 -5.25 -6.43
N VAL A 79 3.10 -5.90 -5.28
CA VAL A 79 4.19 -5.92 -4.31
C VAL A 79 4.50 -7.34 -3.89
N GLY A 80 5.63 -7.53 -3.24
CA GLY A 80 5.97 -8.80 -2.62
C GLY A 80 4.89 -9.22 -1.62
N LYS A 81 4.78 -10.53 -1.37
CA LYS A 81 3.70 -11.08 -0.56
C LYS A 81 3.63 -10.44 0.82
N ILE A 82 2.44 -9.99 1.18
CA ILE A 82 2.12 -9.47 2.51
C ILE A 82 1.18 -10.49 3.16
N ASP A 83 1.46 -10.82 4.41
CA ASP A 83 0.62 -11.77 5.14
C ASP A 83 -0.64 -11.09 5.67
N ALA A 84 -1.44 -10.60 4.74
CA ALA A 84 -2.71 -9.94 5.01
C ALA A 84 -3.59 -10.05 3.79
N ASN A 85 -4.89 -10.14 3.99
CA ASN A 85 -5.87 -10.13 2.91
C ASN A 85 -7.07 -9.30 3.37
N ASP A 86 -7.49 -8.37 2.52
CA ASP A 86 -8.58 -7.44 2.81
C ASP A 86 -8.26 -6.41 3.91
N ASP A 87 -7.00 -6.29 4.31
CA ASP A 87 -6.59 -5.22 5.22
C ASP A 87 -6.78 -3.86 4.57
N SER A 88 -7.21 -2.89 5.37
CA SER A 88 -7.30 -1.50 4.93
C SER A 88 -5.90 -0.88 4.91
N VAL A 89 -5.57 -0.23 3.81
CA VAL A 89 -4.31 0.50 3.66
C VAL A 89 -4.52 1.94 4.09
N LEU A 90 -3.69 2.41 5.00
CA LEU A 90 -3.77 3.76 5.54
C LEU A 90 -2.77 4.70 4.88
N ASP A 91 -1.63 4.17 4.45
CA ASP A 91 -0.61 4.95 3.76
C ASP A 91 0.38 4.02 3.07
N VAL A 92 1.06 4.55 2.06
CA VAL A 92 2.14 3.85 1.35
C VAL A 92 3.29 4.85 1.21
N ARG A 93 4.47 4.46 1.64
CA ARG A 93 5.64 5.32 1.58
C ARG A 93 6.82 4.60 0.94
N LEU A 94 7.64 5.36 0.24
CA LEU A 94 8.95 4.87 -0.20
C LEU A 94 9.88 4.80 1.00
N GLU A 95 10.62 3.73 1.07
CA GLU A 95 11.69 3.61 2.06
C GLU A 95 12.93 4.36 1.62
#